data_4f33c8e82cee42415fa55641e403a97c
#
_entry.id   4f33c8e82cee42415fa55641e403a97c
#
_cell.length_a   1.000
_cell.length_b   1.000
_cell.length_c   1.000
_cell.angle_alpha   90.00
_cell.angle_beta   90.00
_cell.angle_gamma   90.00
#
_symmetry.space_group_name_H-M   'P 1'
#
loop_
_entity.id
_entity.type
_entity.pdbx_description
1 polymer ?
#
loop_
_entity_poly.entity_id
_entity_poly.type
_entity_poly.pdbx_seq_one_letter_code
_entity_poly.pdbx_strand_id
1 'polypeptide(L)'
;MSASRYIDALEDCKTADDLDPNNAKVLHRMAKIYTSLGRAQEALDVYDRIQPAATAKDKASAQNMQKNISQAEDTLKNSNSGSMVLHALDLAEKGLASTVQPPRKWRLMRGEAYLKMGTVNSLGDAQNVAMSLLRNNSADPEALVLRGRALYAQGENEKAIQHFRQALSCDPDYREAVKYLRMVQKLDKMKEEGNGHFKYGRYPQAVETYTSALEVDPLNKGTNSKILNNRAMCYSRLKQWQNAIGDCDRALQLDP
;
A
#
# COMPACT_ATOMS: atom_id res chain seq x y z
N MET A 1 5.64 2.40 28.97
CA MET A 1 4.69 1.27 29.11
C MET A 1 4.71 0.50 27.82
N SER A 2 4.61 -0.82 27.81
CA SER A 2 4.48 -1.61 26.58
C SER A 2 3.05 -1.47 26.02
N ALA A 3 2.85 -1.75 24.71
CA ALA A 3 1.52 -1.71 24.08
C ALA A 3 0.49 -2.62 24.82
N SER A 4 0.92 -3.78 25.33
CA SER A 4 0.08 -4.68 26.13
C SER A 4 -0.50 -3.99 27.36
N ARG A 5 0.24 -3.14 28.05
CA ARG A 5 -0.27 -2.41 29.23
C ARG A 5 -1.38 -1.43 28.90
N TYR A 6 -1.44 -0.87 27.69
CA TYR A 6 -2.56 -0.03 27.26
C TYR A 6 -3.82 -0.87 27.01
N ILE A 7 -3.66 -2.08 26.48
CA ILE A 7 -4.79 -3.01 26.27
C ILE A 7 -5.32 -3.48 27.61
N ASP A 8 -4.46 -3.92 28.53
CA ASP A 8 -4.83 -4.36 29.88
C ASP A 8 -5.55 -3.21 30.64
N ALA A 9 -4.98 -1.98 30.58
CA ALA A 9 -5.59 -0.81 31.22
C ALA A 9 -6.94 -0.43 30.58
N LEU A 10 -7.16 -0.72 29.28
CA LEU A 10 -8.45 -0.50 28.63
C LEU A 10 -9.49 -1.49 29.16
N GLU A 11 -9.14 -2.76 29.32
CA GLU A 11 -10.04 -3.78 29.89
C GLU A 11 -10.39 -3.46 31.35
N ASP A 12 -9.40 -3.02 32.15
CA ASP A 12 -9.66 -2.54 33.51
C ASP A 12 -10.65 -1.36 33.53
N CYS A 13 -10.50 -0.40 32.60
CA CYS A 13 -11.42 0.73 32.50
C CYS A 13 -12.83 0.30 32.07
N LYS A 14 -12.97 -0.68 31.18
CA LYS A 14 -14.27 -1.23 30.78
C LYS A 14 -14.95 -1.91 31.99
N THR A 15 -14.21 -2.74 32.70
CA THR A 15 -14.73 -3.39 33.92
C THR A 15 -15.15 -2.36 34.97
N ALA A 16 -14.38 -1.27 35.11
CA ALA A 16 -14.74 -0.20 36.03
C ALA A 16 -16.01 0.59 35.57
N ASP A 17 -16.19 0.79 34.27
CA ASP A 17 -17.39 1.42 33.68
C ASP A 17 -18.64 0.52 33.83
N ASP A 18 -18.47 -0.81 33.78
CA ASP A 18 -19.56 -1.77 34.04
C ASP A 18 -20.01 -1.75 35.51
N LEU A 19 -19.08 -1.54 36.46
CA LEU A 19 -19.36 -1.48 37.89
C LEU A 19 -19.92 -0.13 38.36
N ASP A 20 -19.44 0.96 37.77
CA ASP A 20 -19.86 2.34 38.06
C ASP A 20 -20.07 3.09 36.73
N PRO A 21 -21.25 2.88 36.11
CA PRO A 21 -21.53 3.43 34.81
C PRO A 21 -21.47 4.96 34.78
N ASN A 22 -20.80 5.49 33.72
CA ASN A 22 -20.63 6.92 33.46
C ASN A 22 -19.78 7.67 34.52
N ASN A 23 -18.93 6.97 35.27
CA ASN A 23 -17.94 7.63 36.09
C ASN A 23 -16.99 8.48 35.22
N ALA A 24 -17.06 9.81 35.36
CA ALA A 24 -16.31 10.74 34.51
C ALA A 24 -14.79 10.49 34.51
N LYS A 25 -14.20 10.09 35.64
CA LYS A 25 -12.75 9.80 35.73
C LYS A 25 -12.38 8.56 34.95
N VAL A 26 -13.21 7.51 35.02
CA VAL A 26 -13.01 6.25 34.26
C VAL A 26 -13.14 6.53 32.76
N LEU A 27 -14.21 7.23 32.37
CA LEU A 27 -14.45 7.59 30.97
C LEU A 27 -13.33 8.46 30.38
N HIS A 28 -12.84 9.48 31.09
CA HIS A 28 -11.68 10.28 30.66
C HIS A 28 -10.42 9.44 30.46
N ARG A 29 -10.15 8.50 31.37
CA ARG A 29 -9.01 7.59 31.26
C ARG A 29 -9.16 6.66 30.06
N MET A 30 -10.35 6.08 29.89
CA MET A 30 -10.67 5.18 28.79
C MET A 30 -10.52 5.88 27.44
N ALA A 31 -11.05 7.11 27.28
CA ALA A 31 -10.92 7.88 26.05
C ALA A 31 -9.45 8.22 25.71
N LYS A 32 -8.64 8.57 26.72
CA LYS A 32 -7.19 8.79 26.52
C LYS A 32 -6.47 7.51 26.09
N ILE A 33 -6.82 6.35 26.63
CA ILE A 33 -6.25 5.08 26.24
C ILE A 33 -6.65 4.73 24.80
N TYR A 34 -7.92 4.89 24.43
CA TYR A 34 -8.37 4.72 23.05
C TYR A 34 -7.57 5.60 22.08
N THR A 35 -7.39 6.89 22.40
CA THR A 35 -6.57 7.80 21.58
C THR A 35 -5.13 7.29 21.46
N SER A 36 -4.52 6.87 22.58
CA SER A 36 -3.15 6.33 22.62
C SER A 36 -2.98 5.06 21.78
N LEU A 37 -4.05 4.28 21.59
CA LEU A 37 -4.11 3.08 20.76
C LEU A 37 -4.46 3.35 19.29
N GLY A 38 -4.72 4.60 18.90
CA GLY A 38 -5.13 4.97 17.54
C GLY A 38 -6.61 4.72 17.23
N ARG A 39 -7.44 4.58 18.26
CA ARG A 39 -8.89 4.31 18.19
C ARG A 39 -9.66 5.62 18.42
N ALA A 40 -9.46 6.58 17.51
CA ALA A 40 -9.93 7.96 17.68
C ALA A 40 -11.45 8.09 17.77
N GLN A 41 -12.21 7.35 16.94
CA GLN A 41 -13.67 7.39 16.97
C GLN A 41 -14.21 6.90 18.32
N GLU A 42 -13.72 5.76 18.80
CA GLU A 42 -14.13 5.20 20.10
C GLU A 42 -13.75 6.11 21.26
N ALA A 43 -12.62 6.83 21.16
CA ALA A 43 -12.28 7.86 22.13
C ALA A 43 -13.31 8.99 22.16
N LEU A 44 -13.76 9.46 20.99
CA LEU A 44 -14.77 10.51 20.87
C LEU A 44 -16.14 10.04 21.40
N ASP A 45 -16.55 8.82 21.06
CA ASP A 45 -17.79 8.21 21.55
C ASP A 45 -17.82 8.13 23.10
N VAL A 46 -16.67 7.79 23.71
CA VAL A 46 -16.52 7.78 25.17
C VAL A 46 -16.56 9.20 25.75
N TYR A 47 -15.89 10.18 25.11
CA TYR A 47 -15.93 11.58 25.56
C TYR A 47 -17.35 12.15 25.52
N ASP A 48 -18.21 11.73 24.61
CA ASP A 48 -19.59 12.22 24.49
C ASP A 48 -20.51 11.69 25.62
N ARG A 49 -20.11 10.62 26.30
CA ARG A 49 -20.81 10.07 27.49
C ARG A 49 -20.50 10.85 28.78
N ILE A 50 -19.44 11.66 28.83
CA ILE A 50 -18.95 12.30 30.06
C ILE A 50 -19.86 13.43 30.47
N GLN A 51 -20.23 13.43 31.76
CA GLN A 51 -21.02 14.48 32.43
C GLN A 51 -20.24 15.03 33.65
N PRO A 52 -20.09 16.37 33.78
CA PRO A 52 -20.38 17.39 32.77
C PRO A 52 -19.52 17.21 31.50
N ALA A 53 -19.99 17.75 30.36
CA ALA A 53 -19.42 17.51 29.06
C ALA A 53 -17.88 17.73 29.02
N ALA A 54 -17.15 16.80 28.40
CA ALA A 54 -15.71 16.92 28.22
C ALA A 54 -15.34 18.17 27.41
N THR A 55 -14.28 18.86 27.83
CA THR A 55 -13.86 20.11 27.18
C THR A 55 -13.31 19.88 25.79
N ALA A 56 -13.29 20.92 24.95
CA ALA A 56 -12.65 20.86 23.63
C ALA A 56 -11.16 20.47 23.73
N LYS A 57 -10.45 20.88 24.81
CA LYS A 57 -9.06 20.52 25.07
C LYS A 57 -8.90 19.01 25.32
N ASP A 58 -9.84 18.38 26.03
CA ASP A 58 -9.80 16.95 26.28
C ASP A 58 -9.98 16.14 24.99
N LYS A 59 -10.88 16.57 24.10
CA LYS A 59 -11.20 15.92 22.83
C LYS A 59 -10.18 16.20 21.72
N ALA A 60 -9.37 17.26 21.83
CA ALA A 60 -8.54 17.80 20.74
C ALA A 60 -7.62 16.75 20.10
N SER A 61 -6.97 15.90 20.89
CA SER A 61 -6.07 14.88 20.37
C SER A 61 -6.80 13.83 19.53
N ALA A 62 -7.94 13.32 20.02
CA ALA A 62 -8.77 12.35 19.30
C ALA A 62 -9.38 12.97 18.03
N GLN A 63 -9.89 14.23 18.11
CA GLN A 63 -10.44 14.95 16.97
C GLN A 63 -9.40 15.19 15.87
N ASN A 64 -8.18 15.64 16.23
CA ASN A 64 -7.09 15.84 15.30
C ASN A 64 -6.67 14.51 14.63
N MET A 65 -6.58 13.46 15.42
CA MET A 65 -6.28 12.11 14.90
C MET A 65 -7.34 11.67 13.91
N GLN A 66 -8.62 11.73 14.26
CA GLN A 66 -9.73 11.36 13.37
C GLN A 66 -9.74 12.18 12.10
N LYS A 67 -9.57 13.50 12.19
CA LYS A 67 -9.49 14.40 11.04
C LYS A 67 -8.35 14.00 10.08
N ASN A 68 -7.15 13.75 10.61
CA ASN A 68 -5.99 13.41 9.80
C ASN A 68 -6.15 12.04 9.14
N ILE A 69 -6.74 11.06 9.82
CA ILE A 69 -7.04 9.75 9.21
C ILE A 69 -8.08 9.86 8.09
N SER A 70 -9.17 10.59 8.33
CA SER A 70 -10.16 10.85 7.27
C SER A 70 -9.53 11.56 6.07
N GLN A 71 -8.66 12.54 6.29
CA GLN A 71 -7.93 13.22 5.23
C GLN A 71 -7.01 12.25 4.45
N ALA A 72 -6.32 11.36 5.14
CA ALA A 72 -5.47 10.35 4.49
C ALA A 72 -6.31 9.40 3.62
N GLU A 73 -7.46 8.92 4.13
CA GLU A 73 -8.38 8.06 3.39
C GLU A 73 -8.95 8.73 2.13
N ASP A 74 -9.41 9.99 2.27
CA ASP A 74 -9.94 10.77 1.16
C ASP A 74 -8.87 11.06 0.10
N THR A 75 -7.64 11.38 0.54
CA THR A 75 -6.51 11.61 -0.37
C THR A 75 -6.12 10.33 -1.10
N LEU A 76 -6.15 9.17 -0.43
CA LEU A 76 -5.89 7.88 -1.08
C LEU A 76 -6.93 7.55 -2.16
N LYS A 77 -8.19 7.91 -1.96
CA LYS A 77 -9.27 7.64 -2.92
C LYS A 77 -9.25 8.61 -4.10
N ASN A 78 -9.04 9.91 -3.83
CA ASN A 78 -9.36 10.98 -4.76
C ASN A 78 -8.13 11.68 -5.35
N SER A 79 -6.92 11.38 -4.89
CA SER A 79 -5.68 12.00 -5.32
C SER A 79 -4.56 11.00 -5.58
N ASN A 80 -3.62 11.35 -6.45
CA ASN A 80 -2.39 10.57 -6.67
C ASN A 80 -1.23 11.01 -5.76
N SER A 81 -1.46 11.91 -4.79
CA SER A 81 -0.42 12.43 -3.91
C SER A 81 -0.16 11.50 -2.73
N GLY A 82 0.76 10.54 -2.89
CA GLY A 82 1.21 9.68 -1.78
C GLY A 82 1.84 10.47 -0.63
N SER A 83 2.58 11.54 -0.92
CA SER A 83 3.23 12.38 0.10
C SER A 83 2.22 13.07 1.04
N MET A 84 1.08 13.53 0.54
CA MET A 84 0.03 14.11 1.38
C MET A 84 -0.60 13.08 2.32
N VAL A 85 -0.75 11.83 1.85
CA VAL A 85 -1.22 10.72 2.70
C VAL A 85 -0.25 10.44 3.82
N LEU A 86 1.05 10.36 3.51
CA LEU A 86 2.10 10.15 4.51
C LEU A 86 2.10 11.26 5.56
N HIS A 87 2.02 12.53 5.13
CA HIS A 87 1.96 13.67 6.04
C HIS A 87 0.75 13.59 6.98
N ALA A 88 -0.44 13.26 6.46
CA ALA A 88 -1.64 13.11 7.28
C ALA A 88 -1.50 11.95 8.29
N LEU A 89 -0.93 10.81 7.87
CA LEU A 89 -0.65 9.69 8.77
C LEU A 89 0.35 10.08 9.86
N ASP A 90 1.42 10.79 9.53
CA ASP A 90 2.42 11.26 10.49
C ASP A 90 1.80 12.19 11.54
N LEU A 91 0.85 13.04 11.14
CA LEU A 91 0.11 13.90 12.07
C LEU A 91 -0.83 13.09 12.98
N ALA A 92 -1.49 12.06 12.44
CA ALA A 92 -2.35 11.18 13.24
C ALA A 92 -1.54 10.37 14.26
N GLU A 93 -0.37 9.87 13.86
CA GLU A 93 0.52 9.06 14.70
C GLU A 93 1.08 9.83 15.91
N LYS A 94 1.12 11.17 15.88
CA LYS A 94 1.49 11.99 17.04
C LYS A 94 0.59 11.80 18.26
N GLY A 95 -0.63 11.33 18.06
CA GLY A 95 -1.57 11.00 19.14
C GLY A 95 -1.35 9.62 19.75
N LEU A 96 -0.56 8.76 19.13
CA LEU A 96 -0.25 7.42 19.64
C LEU A 96 0.71 7.50 20.82
N ALA A 97 0.61 6.52 21.70
CA ALA A 97 1.67 6.32 22.70
C ALA A 97 2.95 5.83 22.03
N SER A 98 4.10 6.30 22.49
CA SER A 98 5.42 6.04 21.89
C SER A 98 5.78 4.55 21.72
N THR A 99 5.14 3.67 22.47
CA THR A 99 5.36 2.22 22.42
C THR A 99 4.28 1.46 21.63
N VAL A 100 3.29 2.18 21.12
CA VAL A 100 2.18 1.60 20.34
C VAL A 100 2.49 1.73 18.85
N GLN A 101 2.46 0.61 18.14
CA GLN A 101 2.58 0.64 16.68
C GLN A 101 1.27 1.18 16.07
N PRO A 102 1.37 1.92 14.95
CA PRO A 102 0.18 2.38 14.22
C PRO A 102 -0.75 1.21 13.88
N PRO A 103 -2.08 1.41 13.96
CA PRO A 103 -3.05 0.40 13.57
C PRO A 103 -2.77 -0.19 12.19
N ARG A 104 -3.11 -1.49 12.00
CA ARG A 104 -2.87 -2.20 10.74
C ARG A 104 -3.39 -1.42 9.52
N LYS A 105 -4.59 -0.85 9.61
CA LYS A 105 -5.20 -0.04 8.54
C LYS A 105 -4.31 1.14 8.15
N TRP A 106 -3.73 1.88 9.11
CA TRP A 106 -2.85 3.02 8.82
C TRP A 106 -1.55 2.58 8.14
N ARG A 107 -1.02 1.43 8.56
CA ARG A 107 0.19 0.85 7.95
C ARG A 107 -0.08 0.45 6.50
N LEU A 108 -1.24 -0.17 6.19
CA LEU A 108 -1.64 -0.45 4.82
C LEU A 108 -1.80 0.83 3.99
N MET A 109 -2.46 1.86 4.54
CA MET A 109 -2.57 3.18 3.89
C MET A 109 -1.20 3.80 3.59
N ARG A 110 -0.23 3.65 4.51
CA ARG A 110 1.16 4.07 4.31
C ARG A 110 1.82 3.32 3.15
N GLY A 111 1.63 2.01 3.08
CA GLY A 111 2.11 1.18 1.96
C GLY A 111 1.49 1.59 0.62
N GLU A 112 0.18 1.85 0.58
CA GLU A 112 -0.51 2.37 -0.61
C GLU A 112 0.00 3.76 -1.02
N ALA A 113 0.29 4.63 -0.05
CA ALA A 113 0.88 5.93 -0.32
C ALA A 113 2.25 5.82 -0.99
N TYR A 114 3.08 4.91 -0.51
CA TYR A 114 4.38 4.63 -1.12
C TYR A 114 4.25 4.07 -2.54
N LEU A 115 3.29 3.17 -2.80
CA LEU A 115 3.00 2.69 -4.16
C LEU A 115 2.59 3.83 -5.10
N LYS A 116 1.76 4.77 -4.63
CA LYS A 116 1.36 5.96 -5.41
C LYS A 116 2.53 6.87 -5.74
N MET A 117 3.52 7.00 -4.87
CA MET A 117 4.73 7.77 -5.15
C MET A 117 5.59 7.14 -6.26
N GLY A 118 5.67 5.82 -6.32
CA GLY A 118 6.25 5.07 -7.42
C GLY A 118 7.76 5.30 -7.67
N THR A 119 8.48 5.90 -6.71
CA THR A 119 9.95 6.02 -6.78
C THR A 119 10.61 4.74 -6.31
N VAL A 120 11.86 4.48 -6.70
CA VAL A 120 12.62 3.28 -6.28
C VAL A 120 12.62 3.15 -4.76
N ASN A 121 12.90 4.24 -4.04
CA ASN A 121 12.92 4.25 -2.58
C ASN A 121 11.53 3.97 -1.99
N SER A 122 10.49 4.65 -2.49
CA SER A 122 9.13 4.46 -1.97
C SER A 122 8.59 3.05 -2.24
N LEU A 123 8.95 2.42 -3.37
CA LEU A 123 8.59 1.03 -3.63
C LEU A 123 9.29 0.07 -2.65
N GLY A 124 10.54 0.36 -2.27
CA GLY A 124 11.24 -0.34 -1.19
C GLY A 124 10.54 -0.16 0.16
N ASP A 125 10.10 1.06 0.48
CA ASP A 125 9.36 1.36 1.70
C ASP A 125 7.99 0.65 1.74
N ALA A 126 7.29 0.56 0.61
CA ALA A 126 6.06 -0.22 0.50
C ALA A 126 6.30 -1.71 0.80
N GLN A 127 7.41 -2.28 0.29
CA GLN A 127 7.79 -3.66 0.62
C GLN A 127 8.11 -3.83 2.11
N ASN A 128 8.83 -2.87 2.73
CA ASN A 128 9.16 -2.91 4.15
C ASN A 128 7.90 -2.87 5.02
N VAL A 129 6.92 -2.04 4.67
CA VAL A 129 5.61 -2.02 5.33
C VAL A 129 4.91 -3.38 5.20
N ALA A 130 4.82 -3.93 3.99
CA ALA A 130 4.19 -5.22 3.75
C ALA A 130 4.89 -6.35 4.55
N MET A 131 6.22 -6.42 4.52
CA MET A 131 7.00 -7.39 5.28
C MET A 131 6.77 -7.27 6.79
N SER A 132 6.67 -6.06 7.31
CA SER A 132 6.39 -5.78 8.72
C SER A 132 4.97 -6.26 9.12
N LEU A 133 3.99 -6.17 8.23
CA LEU A 133 2.64 -6.74 8.43
C LEU A 133 2.69 -8.28 8.40
N LEU A 134 3.38 -8.85 7.43
CA LEU A 134 3.51 -10.30 7.24
C LEU A 134 4.28 -11.00 8.37
N ARG A 135 5.16 -10.30 9.09
CA ARG A 135 5.79 -10.84 10.32
C ARG A 135 4.77 -11.09 11.42
N ASN A 136 3.73 -10.26 11.50
CA ASN A 136 2.67 -10.42 12.50
C ASN A 136 1.62 -11.44 12.06
N ASN A 137 1.30 -11.47 10.77
CA ASN A 137 0.37 -12.42 10.16
C ASN A 137 0.85 -12.77 8.74
N SER A 138 1.49 -13.92 8.58
CA SER A 138 2.04 -14.38 7.29
C SER A 138 0.97 -14.70 6.24
N ALA A 139 -0.29 -14.85 6.66
CA ALA A 139 -1.45 -15.13 5.82
C ALA A 139 -2.32 -13.89 5.57
N ASP A 140 -1.79 -12.68 5.74
CA ASP A 140 -2.48 -11.42 5.48
C ASP A 140 -2.58 -11.13 3.97
N PRO A 141 -3.76 -11.29 3.32
CA PRO A 141 -3.88 -11.18 1.87
C PRO A 141 -3.64 -9.75 1.37
N GLU A 142 -4.03 -8.71 2.13
CA GLU A 142 -3.79 -7.31 1.74
C GLU A 142 -2.30 -6.98 1.78
N ALA A 143 -1.57 -7.45 2.80
CA ALA A 143 -0.12 -7.25 2.88
C ALA A 143 0.63 -8.02 1.79
N LEU A 144 0.18 -9.24 1.43
CA LEU A 144 0.72 -10.01 0.32
C LEU A 144 0.51 -9.29 -1.01
N VAL A 145 -0.69 -8.73 -1.25
CA VAL A 145 -0.98 -7.97 -2.47
C VAL A 145 -0.19 -6.67 -2.51
N LEU A 146 -0.07 -5.95 -1.40
CA LEU A 146 0.76 -4.74 -1.30
C LEU A 146 2.21 -5.04 -1.72
N ARG A 147 2.78 -6.15 -1.20
CA ARG A 147 4.13 -6.58 -1.57
C ARG A 147 4.24 -6.97 -3.03
N GLY A 148 3.27 -7.74 -3.53
CA GLY A 148 3.22 -8.14 -4.94
C GLY A 148 3.15 -6.95 -5.88
N ARG A 149 2.36 -5.93 -5.55
CA ARG A 149 2.26 -4.69 -6.33
C ARG A 149 3.55 -3.89 -6.34
N ALA A 150 4.25 -3.80 -5.20
CA ALA A 150 5.54 -3.12 -5.14
C ALA A 150 6.61 -3.84 -6.00
N LEU A 151 6.67 -5.16 -5.94
CA LEU A 151 7.55 -5.99 -6.79
C LEU A 151 7.21 -5.84 -8.28
N TYR A 152 5.92 -5.84 -8.62
CA TYR A 152 5.45 -5.63 -9.99
C TYR A 152 5.84 -4.26 -10.53
N ALA A 153 5.71 -3.21 -9.72
CA ALA A 153 6.12 -1.86 -10.08
C ALA A 153 7.64 -1.74 -10.35
N GLN A 154 8.45 -2.60 -9.73
CA GLN A 154 9.90 -2.72 -9.97
C GLN A 154 10.24 -3.66 -11.14
N GLY A 155 9.25 -4.23 -11.82
CA GLY A 155 9.45 -5.17 -12.92
C GLY A 155 9.89 -6.58 -12.50
N GLU A 156 9.64 -6.96 -11.22
CA GLU A 156 9.91 -8.27 -10.64
C GLU A 156 8.66 -9.17 -10.76
N ASN A 157 8.22 -9.43 -12.00
CA ASN A 157 6.93 -10.04 -12.30
C ASN A 157 6.75 -11.43 -11.69
N GLU A 158 7.77 -12.28 -11.75
CA GLU A 158 7.71 -13.66 -11.21
C GLU A 158 7.46 -13.66 -9.70
N LYS A 159 8.18 -12.80 -8.96
CA LYS A 159 8.01 -12.66 -7.52
C LYS A 159 6.63 -12.06 -7.19
N ALA A 160 6.16 -11.09 -7.97
CA ALA A 160 4.84 -10.52 -7.81
C ALA A 160 3.74 -11.58 -7.97
N ILE A 161 3.82 -12.43 -9.02
CA ILE A 161 2.90 -13.54 -9.26
C ILE A 161 2.85 -14.50 -8.07
N GLN A 162 4.02 -14.83 -7.48
CA GLN A 162 4.09 -15.71 -6.31
C GLN A 162 3.30 -15.13 -5.12
N HIS A 163 3.45 -13.83 -4.83
CA HIS A 163 2.72 -13.16 -3.75
C HIS A 163 1.22 -13.05 -4.02
N PHE A 164 0.79 -12.78 -5.26
CA PHE A 164 -0.64 -12.79 -5.60
C PHE A 164 -1.26 -14.18 -5.47
N ARG A 165 -0.54 -15.24 -5.88
CA ARG A 165 -0.99 -16.63 -5.66
C ARG A 165 -1.10 -16.97 -4.18
N GLN A 166 -0.12 -16.56 -3.38
CA GLN A 166 -0.15 -16.74 -1.94
C GLN A 166 -1.33 -15.99 -1.29
N ALA A 167 -1.63 -14.77 -1.73
CA ALA A 167 -2.79 -14.03 -1.26
C ALA A 167 -4.10 -14.79 -1.56
N LEU A 168 -4.23 -15.37 -2.77
CA LEU A 168 -5.39 -16.17 -3.17
C LEU A 168 -5.47 -17.53 -2.47
N SER A 169 -4.35 -18.07 -1.98
CA SER A 169 -4.40 -19.26 -1.13
C SER A 169 -4.94 -18.96 0.28
N CYS A 170 -4.80 -17.70 0.73
CA CYS A 170 -5.33 -17.23 2.02
C CYS A 170 -6.79 -16.74 1.90
N ASP A 171 -7.12 -16.06 0.81
CA ASP A 171 -8.47 -15.57 0.46
C ASP A 171 -8.71 -15.75 -1.05
N PRO A 172 -9.37 -16.85 -1.47
CA PRO A 172 -9.59 -17.16 -2.88
C PRO A 172 -10.43 -16.13 -3.64
N ASP A 173 -11.29 -15.39 -2.93
CA ASP A 173 -12.19 -14.39 -3.50
C ASP A 173 -11.63 -12.96 -3.48
N TYR A 174 -10.36 -12.78 -3.05
CA TYR A 174 -9.76 -11.47 -2.95
C TYR A 174 -9.56 -10.84 -4.33
N ARG A 175 -10.52 -10.01 -4.71
CA ARG A 175 -10.67 -9.44 -6.07
C ARG A 175 -9.42 -8.72 -6.57
N GLU A 176 -8.73 -8.02 -5.68
CA GLU A 176 -7.53 -7.27 -6.06
C GLU A 176 -6.38 -8.22 -6.45
N ALA A 177 -6.18 -9.31 -5.70
CA ALA A 177 -5.19 -10.33 -6.03
C ALA A 177 -5.50 -11.00 -7.38
N VAL A 178 -6.78 -11.34 -7.64
CA VAL A 178 -7.23 -11.91 -8.93
C VAL A 178 -6.92 -10.95 -10.08
N LYS A 179 -7.25 -9.65 -9.91
CA LYS A 179 -7.03 -8.61 -10.92
C LYS A 179 -5.54 -8.51 -11.28
N TYR A 180 -4.68 -8.32 -10.29
CA TYR A 180 -3.24 -8.16 -10.52
C TYR A 180 -2.60 -9.44 -11.04
N LEU A 181 -2.96 -10.61 -10.52
CA LEU A 181 -2.44 -11.89 -11.00
C LEU A 181 -2.72 -12.07 -12.50
N ARG A 182 -3.96 -11.87 -12.93
CA ARG A 182 -4.35 -12.00 -14.35
C ARG A 182 -3.59 -11.01 -15.24
N MET A 183 -3.49 -9.77 -14.79
CA MET A 183 -2.81 -8.70 -15.53
C MET A 183 -1.32 -9.00 -15.70
N VAL A 184 -0.62 -9.35 -14.61
CA VAL A 184 0.82 -9.63 -14.63
C VAL A 184 1.11 -10.92 -15.41
N GLN A 185 0.29 -11.97 -15.27
CA GLN A 185 0.44 -13.19 -16.06
C GLN A 185 0.25 -12.95 -17.56
N LYS A 186 -0.73 -12.11 -17.95
CA LYS A 186 -0.93 -11.74 -19.35
C LYS A 186 0.30 -11.02 -19.90
N LEU A 187 0.80 -10.03 -19.16
CA LEU A 187 1.97 -9.26 -19.55
C LEU A 187 3.22 -10.13 -19.67
N ASP A 188 3.45 -11.01 -18.71
CA ASP A 188 4.59 -11.91 -18.69
C ASP A 188 4.54 -12.91 -19.85
N LYS A 189 3.36 -13.47 -20.13
CA LYS A 189 3.14 -14.35 -21.30
C LYS A 189 3.45 -13.62 -22.61
N MET A 190 2.97 -12.40 -22.79
CA MET A 190 3.24 -11.61 -24.00
C MET A 190 4.71 -11.26 -24.14
N LYS A 191 5.40 -10.93 -23.03
CA LYS A 191 6.86 -10.70 -23.02
C LYS A 191 7.60 -11.95 -23.47
N GLU A 192 7.27 -13.13 -22.94
CA GLU A 192 7.91 -14.39 -23.33
C GLU A 192 7.62 -14.78 -24.79
N GLU A 193 6.42 -14.53 -25.28
CA GLU A 193 6.05 -14.73 -26.69
C GLU A 193 6.90 -13.81 -27.60
N GLY A 194 7.03 -12.52 -27.25
CA GLY A 194 7.92 -11.60 -27.96
C GLY A 194 9.38 -12.04 -27.96
N ASN A 195 9.89 -12.51 -26.81
CA ASN A 195 11.22 -13.08 -26.67
C ASN A 195 11.39 -14.31 -27.57
N GLY A 196 10.36 -15.16 -27.68
CA GLY A 196 10.34 -16.31 -28.58
C GLY A 196 10.42 -15.88 -30.05
N HIS A 197 9.62 -14.93 -30.49
CA HIS A 197 9.71 -14.38 -31.84
C HIS A 197 11.08 -13.80 -32.14
N PHE A 198 11.67 -13.05 -31.21
CA PHE A 198 13.02 -12.51 -31.35
C PHE A 198 14.06 -13.62 -31.54
N LYS A 199 14.00 -14.66 -30.71
CA LYS A 199 14.93 -15.81 -30.78
C LYS A 199 14.90 -16.53 -32.13
N TYR A 200 13.72 -16.61 -32.74
CA TYR A 200 13.55 -17.25 -34.07
C TYR A 200 13.73 -16.27 -35.23
N GLY A 201 14.24 -15.06 -35.01
CA GLY A 201 14.49 -14.06 -36.06
C GLY A 201 13.22 -13.41 -36.63
N ARG A 202 12.05 -13.63 -36.00
CA ARG A 202 10.76 -13.07 -36.42
C ARG A 202 10.57 -11.67 -35.81
N TYR A 203 11.47 -10.75 -36.19
CA TYR A 203 11.53 -9.43 -35.55
C TYR A 203 10.27 -8.59 -35.71
N PRO A 204 9.59 -8.57 -36.88
CA PRO A 204 8.30 -7.83 -37.00
C PRO A 204 7.23 -8.32 -36.03
N GLN A 205 7.06 -9.65 -35.88
CA GLN A 205 6.09 -10.24 -34.95
C GLN A 205 6.49 -9.94 -33.50
N ALA A 206 7.78 -9.97 -33.16
CA ALA A 206 8.25 -9.57 -31.84
C ALA A 206 7.89 -8.12 -31.52
N VAL A 207 8.07 -7.19 -32.47
CA VAL A 207 7.70 -5.77 -32.32
C VAL A 207 6.19 -5.63 -32.06
N GLU A 208 5.35 -6.33 -32.80
CA GLU A 208 3.88 -6.31 -32.63
C GLU A 208 3.48 -6.82 -31.23
N THR A 209 4.06 -7.96 -30.82
CA THR A 209 3.78 -8.56 -29.51
C THR A 209 4.23 -7.64 -28.37
N TYR A 210 5.42 -7.06 -28.41
CA TYR A 210 5.88 -6.10 -27.40
C TYR A 210 5.05 -4.80 -27.40
N THR A 211 4.59 -4.34 -28.55
CA THR A 211 3.72 -3.17 -28.66
C THR A 211 2.39 -3.43 -27.93
N SER A 212 1.76 -4.57 -28.20
CA SER A 212 0.54 -4.97 -27.47
C SER A 212 0.79 -5.21 -25.97
N ALA A 213 1.99 -5.69 -25.59
CA ALA A 213 2.35 -5.85 -24.18
C ALA A 213 2.42 -4.50 -23.44
N LEU A 214 2.95 -3.45 -24.06
CA LEU A 214 3.02 -2.10 -23.48
C LEU A 214 1.63 -1.47 -23.24
N GLU A 215 0.60 -1.94 -23.93
CA GLU A 215 -0.79 -1.49 -23.76
C GLU A 215 -1.51 -2.13 -22.57
N VAL A 216 -0.98 -3.23 -22.02
CA VAL A 216 -1.62 -3.96 -20.90
C VAL A 216 -1.62 -3.12 -19.63
N ASP A 217 -0.51 -2.47 -19.32
CA ASP A 217 -0.37 -1.54 -18.19
C ASP A 217 0.62 -0.42 -18.55
N PRO A 218 0.15 0.64 -19.23
CA PRO A 218 1.02 1.73 -19.68
C PRO A 218 1.73 2.49 -18.56
N LEU A 219 1.24 2.37 -17.31
CA LEU A 219 1.77 3.10 -16.16
C LEU A 219 2.89 2.32 -15.42
N ASN A 220 3.07 1.04 -15.70
CA ASN A 220 4.13 0.26 -15.06
C ASN A 220 5.50 0.58 -15.65
N LYS A 221 6.29 1.35 -14.91
CA LYS A 221 7.62 1.77 -15.35
C LYS A 221 8.61 0.60 -15.43
N GLY A 222 8.69 -0.22 -14.38
CA GLY A 222 9.71 -1.25 -14.27
C GLY A 222 9.59 -2.38 -15.29
N THR A 223 8.37 -2.80 -15.64
CA THR A 223 8.17 -3.80 -16.68
C THR A 223 8.26 -3.19 -18.07
N ASN A 224 7.69 -1.99 -18.28
CA ASN A 224 7.68 -1.35 -19.59
C ASN A 224 9.08 -0.91 -20.04
N SER A 225 9.99 -0.50 -19.16
CA SER A 225 11.38 -0.22 -19.50
C SER A 225 12.07 -1.46 -20.12
N LYS A 226 11.86 -2.63 -19.51
CA LYS A 226 12.41 -3.91 -20.01
C LYS A 226 11.81 -4.31 -21.37
N ILE A 227 10.50 -4.12 -21.56
CA ILE A 227 9.82 -4.42 -22.84
C ILE A 227 10.29 -3.45 -23.94
N LEU A 228 10.45 -2.17 -23.63
CA LEU A 228 10.98 -1.17 -24.58
C LEU A 228 12.39 -1.51 -25.03
N ASN A 229 13.27 -1.91 -24.11
CA ASN A 229 14.63 -2.36 -24.45
C ASN A 229 14.61 -3.58 -25.38
N ASN A 230 13.74 -4.58 -25.10
CA ASN A 230 13.61 -5.74 -25.98
C ASN A 230 13.07 -5.37 -27.36
N ARG A 231 12.09 -4.43 -27.43
CA ARG A 231 11.56 -3.93 -28.70
C ARG A 231 12.59 -3.12 -29.50
N ALA A 232 13.39 -2.30 -28.79
CA ALA A 232 14.51 -1.57 -29.41
C ALA A 232 15.52 -2.50 -30.08
N MET A 233 15.82 -3.64 -29.44
CA MET A 233 16.68 -4.66 -30.07
C MET A 233 16.06 -5.23 -31.34
N CYS A 234 14.73 -5.44 -31.38
CA CYS A 234 14.04 -5.87 -32.62
C CYS A 234 14.16 -4.81 -33.73
N TYR A 235 13.90 -3.54 -33.40
CA TYR A 235 14.05 -2.44 -34.36
C TYR A 235 15.49 -2.32 -34.88
N SER A 236 16.49 -2.51 -34.04
CA SER A 236 17.91 -2.54 -34.45
C SER A 236 18.16 -3.66 -35.47
N ARG A 237 17.62 -4.88 -35.25
CA ARG A 237 17.75 -6.00 -36.21
C ARG A 237 17.04 -5.72 -37.53
N LEU A 238 15.96 -4.94 -37.49
CA LEU A 238 15.24 -4.47 -38.70
C LEU A 238 15.87 -3.24 -39.35
N LYS A 239 17.00 -2.74 -38.83
CA LYS A 239 17.67 -1.50 -39.28
C LYS A 239 16.79 -0.24 -39.16
N GLN A 240 15.79 -0.28 -38.27
CA GLN A 240 14.89 0.85 -37.96
C GLN A 240 15.48 1.66 -36.81
N TRP A 241 16.60 2.34 -37.07
CA TRP A 241 17.45 2.96 -36.06
C TRP A 241 16.72 4.04 -35.22
N GLN A 242 15.86 4.86 -35.87
CA GLN A 242 15.13 5.92 -35.20
C GLN A 242 14.13 5.34 -34.17
N ASN A 243 13.44 4.26 -34.54
CA ASN A 243 12.51 3.58 -33.62
C ASN A 243 13.27 2.94 -32.44
N ALA A 244 14.44 2.35 -32.71
CA ALA A 244 15.28 1.76 -31.67
C ALA A 244 15.78 2.82 -30.67
N ILE A 245 16.26 3.97 -31.15
CA ILE A 245 16.69 5.09 -30.30
C ILE A 245 15.51 5.61 -29.47
N GLY A 246 14.35 5.84 -30.09
CA GLY A 246 13.16 6.32 -29.39
C GLY A 246 12.70 5.38 -28.26
N ASP A 247 12.78 4.06 -28.46
CA ASP A 247 12.46 3.08 -27.40
C ASP A 247 13.51 3.07 -26.29
N CYS A 248 14.80 3.18 -26.61
CA CYS A 248 15.86 3.30 -25.61
C CYS A 248 15.70 4.58 -24.76
N ASP A 249 15.42 5.73 -25.39
CA ASP A 249 15.20 6.98 -24.69
C ASP A 249 13.99 6.90 -23.75
N ARG A 250 12.90 6.28 -24.20
CA ARG A 250 11.72 6.05 -23.36
C ARG A 250 12.01 5.09 -22.20
N ALA A 251 12.79 4.03 -22.45
CA ALA A 251 13.18 3.10 -21.40
C ALA A 251 14.00 3.79 -20.30
N LEU A 252 14.97 4.65 -20.67
CA LEU A 252 15.78 5.45 -19.75
C LEU A 252 14.94 6.50 -18.96
N GLN A 253 13.86 7.03 -19.55
CA GLN A 253 12.93 7.93 -18.82
C GLN A 253 12.11 7.19 -17.78
N LEU A 254 11.83 5.90 -17.99
CA LEU A 254 11.05 5.09 -17.06
C LEU A 254 11.91 4.53 -15.92
N ASP A 255 13.13 4.12 -16.24
CA ASP A 255 14.10 3.50 -15.33
C ASP A 255 15.51 4.03 -15.69
N PRO A 256 15.91 5.18 -15.10
CA PRO A 256 17.18 5.85 -15.42
C PRO A 256 18.42 5.14 -14.87
#